data_890491b017d881a27e3b2710cb34e3e5
#
_entry.id   890491b017d881a27e3b2710cb34e3e5
#
_cell.length_a   1.000
_cell.length_b   1.000
_cell.length_c   1.000
_cell.angle_alpha   90.00
_cell.angle_beta   90.00
_cell.angle_gamma   90.00
#
_symmetry.space_group_name_H-M   'P 1'
#
loop_
_entity.id
_entity.type
_entity.pdbx_description
1 polymer ?
#
loop_
_entity_poly.entity_id
_entity_poly.type
_entity_poly.pdbx_seq_one_letter_code
_entity_poly.pdbx_strand_id
1 'polypeptide(L)'
;MKNKNWPIVLEYAESIRSGKKIACEELKQAVERFFRDLENPDYWMDYKSAEFCIQIIENTLCHQQGEKMDGTPLRGSPFLLEPYQKFILYNLVGLKLADTNIVKYHEALIFVPRKNGKTGLAAALAWSLSLLYRKSGSKCYIASAALMQSLESFNFLNYNVNRMGENAKDGGAVKVIDNNNEHSMESTLEDGMFYIRALAANPDAQDSLNCNIAITDRFCPVYW
;
A
#
# COMPACT_ATOMS: atom_id res chain seq x y z
N MET A 1 4.30 -20.54 -4.73
CA MET A 1 5.26 -19.47 -4.35
C MET A 1 5.89 -19.86 -3.02
N LYS A 2 7.23 -19.76 -2.88
CA LYS A 2 7.86 -19.90 -1.57
C LYS A 2 7.56 -18.62 -0.77
N ASN A 3 7.22 -18.75 0.51
CA ASN A 3 6.97 -17.62 1.43
C ASN A 3 8.30 -16.93 1.79
N LYS A 4 8.89 -16.25 0.80
CA LYS A 4 10.25 -15.68 0.87
C LYS A 4 10.38 -14.58 1.92
N ASN A 5 9.34 -13.77 2.10
CA ASN A 5 9.36 -12.63 2.99
C ASN A 5 8.86 -12.96 4.41
N TRP A 6 8.20 -14.11 4.59
CA TRP A 6 7.69 -14.51 5.89
C TRP A 6 8.75 -14.58 7.00
N PRO A 7 9.94 -15.20 6.78
CA PRO A 7 11.00 -15.19 7.79
C PRO A 7 11.44 -13.77 8.21
N ILE A 8 11.47 -12.81 7.26
CA ILE A 8 11.83 -11.43 7.53
C ILE A 8 10.79 -10.77 8.44
N VAL A 9 9.50 -11.05 8.20
CA VAL A 9 8.39 -10.53 9.00
C VAL A 9 8.42 -11.10 10.41
N LEU A 10 8.67 -12.41 10.56
CA LEU A 10 8.79 -13.04 11.86
C LEU A 10 10.00 -12.50 12.63
N GLU A 11 11.17 -12.42 12.01
CA GLU A 11 12.37 -11.87 12.64
C GLU A 11 12.16 -10.42 13.11
N TYR A 12 11.48 -9.60 12.28
CA TYR A 12 11.13 -8.23 12.67
C TYR A 12 10.22 -8.23 13.90
N ALA A 13 9.15 -9.00 13.91
CA ALA A 13 8.21 -9.07 15.02
C ALA A 13 8.88 -9.62 16.31
N GLU A 14 9.65 -10.69 16.20
CA GLU A 14 10.40 -11.27 17.33
C GLU A 14 11.46 -10.31 17.89
N SER A 15 12.11 -9.51 17.04
CA SER A 15 13.09 -8.52 17.49
C SER A 15 12.47 -7.43 18.37
N ILE A 16 11.20 -7.10 18.13
CA ILE A 16 10.43 -6.16 18.94
C ILE A 16 9.95 -6.83 20.23
N ARG A 17 9.36 -8.03 20.11
CA ARG A 17 8.84 -8.82 21.24
C ARG A 17 9.91 -9.13 22.27
N SER A 18 11.10 -9.51 21.81
CA SER A 18 12.25 -9.80 22.68
C SER A 18 12.94 -8.54 23.26
N GLY A 19 12.52 -7.32 22.84
CA GLY A 19 13.17 -6.06 23.24
C GLY A 19 14.53 -5.79 22.56
N LYS A 20 14.95 -6.63 21.62
CA LYS A 20 16.18 -6.42 20.83
C LYS A 20 16.08 -5.14 19.97
N LYS A 21 14.88 -4.81 19.48
CA LYS A 21 14.59 -3.58 18.75
C LYS A 21 13.72 -2.67 19.59
N ILE A 22 14.15 -1.42 19.77
CA ILE A 22 13.37 -0.40 20.47
C ILE A 22 12.12 -0.07 19.67
N ALA A 23 10.95 -0.08 20.32
CA ALA A 23 9.66 0.21 19.72
C ALA A 23 8.76 0.96 20.72
N CYS A 24 7.84 1.77 20.20
CA CYS A 24 6.79 2.39 21.00
C CYS A 24 5.79 1.34 21.50
N GLU A 25 4.99 1.70 22.49
CA GLU A 25 4.05 0.78 23.13
C GLU A 25 3.00 0.27 22.14
N GLU A 26 2.50 1.12 21.25
CA GLU A 26 1.51 0.77 20.23
C GLU A 26 2.05 -0.29 19.25
N LEU A 27 3.33 -0.18 18.87
CA LEU A 27 3.95 -1.19 18.00
C LEU A 27 4.17 -2.51 18.73
N LYS A 28 4.56 -2.49 20.02
CA LYS A 28 4.65 -3.72 20.83
C LYS A 28 3.29 -4.41 20.95
N GLN A 29 2.23 -3.65 21.22
CA GLN A 29 0.86 -4.16 21.28
C GLN A 29 0.41 -4.74 19.93
N ALA A 30 0.76 -4.10 18.81
CA ALA A 30 0.47 -4.63 17.47
C ALA A 30 1.20 -5.95 17.20
N VAL A 31 2.45 -6.08 17.64
CA VAL A 31 3.23 -7.32 17.54
C VAL A 31 2.67 -8.43 18.42
N GLU A 32 2.33 -8.14 19.67
CA GLU A 32 1.69 -9.13 20.56
C GLU A 32 0.34 -9.60 20.02
N ARG A 33 -0.46 -8.67 19.47
CA ARG A 33 -1.70 -9.03 18.78
C ARG A 33 -1.45 -9.94 17.58
N PHE A 34 -0.44 -9.63 16.77
CA PHE A 34 -0.08 -10.44 15.60
C PHE A 34 0.24 -11.90 16.01
N PHE A 35 1.05 -12.14 17.03
CA PHE A 35 1.35 -13.50 17.49
C PHE A 35 0.12 -14.21 18.05
N ARG A 36 -0.69 -13.52 18.85
CA ARG A 36 -1.96 -14.06 19.35
C ARG A 36 -2.91 -14.45 18.22
N ASP A 37 -2.95 -13.65 17.15
CA ASP A 37 -3.78 -13.90 15.99
C ASP A 37 -3.30 -15.11 15.17
N LEU A 38 -1.99 -15.35 15.13
CA LEU A 38 -1.43 -16.54 14.48
C LEU A 38 -1.76 -17.84 15.22
N GLU A 39 -1.96 -17.77 16.54
CA GLU A 39 -2.32 -18.91 17.39
C GLU A 39 -3.85 -19.14 17.46
N ASN A 40 -4.66 -18.16 17.03
CA ASN A 40 -6.10 -18.24 17.09
C ASN A 40 -6.66 -19.01 15.88
N PRO A 41 -7.42 -20.13 16.12
CA PRO A 41 -8.00 -20.94 15.03
C PRO A 41 -9.06 -20.21 14.18
N ASP A 42 -9.60 -19.07 14.66
CA ASP A 42 -10.56 -18.26 13.91
C ASP A 42 -9.89 -17.49 12.74
N TYR A 43 -8.56 -17.49 12.69
CA TYR A 43 -7.78 -16.81 11.67
C TYR A 43 -6.80 -17.75 10.97
N TRP A 44 -6.43 -17.39 9.75
CA TRP A 44 -5.36 -18.05 9.01
C TRP A 44 -4.54 -17.06 8.20
N MET A 45 -3.29 -17.43 7.90
CA MET A 45 -2.38 -16.58 7.15
C MET A 45 -2.38 -16.95 5.67
N ASP A 46 -2.94 -16.07 4.82
CA ASP A 46 -2.83 -16.14 3.37
C ASP A 46 -1.50 -15.55 2.91
N TYR A 47 -0.48 -16.38 2.97
CA TYR A 47 0.87 -16.01 2.50
C TYR A 47 0.89 -15.58 1.04
N LYS A 48 0.00 -16.15 0.19
CA LYS A 48 -0.01 -15.87 -1.25
C LYS A 48 -0.40 -14.42 -1.54
N SER A 49 -1.42 -13.91 -0.87
CA SER A 49 -1.86 -12.51 -1.04
C SER A 49 -0.80 -11.52 -0.55
N ALA A 50 -0.18 -11.77 0.59
CA ALA A 50 0.89 -10.91 1.13
C ALA A 50 2.13 -10.92 0.23
N GLU A 51 2.61 -12.10 -0.16
CA GLU A 51 3.76 -12.24 -1.07
C GLU A 51 3.49 -11.64 -2.44
N PHE A 52 2.26 -11.78 -2.97
CA PHE A 52 1.86 -11.14 -4.23
C PHE A 52 2.03 -9.62 -4.16
N CYS A 53 1.50 -8.98 -3.12
CA CYS A 53 1.61 -7.53 -2.96
C CYS A 53 3.08 -7.08 -2.85
N ILE A 54 3.89 -7.78 -2.03
CA ILE A 54 5.32 -7.48 -1.89
C ILE A 54 6.04 -7.62 -3.23
N GLN A 55 5.82 -8.72 -3.97
CA GLN A 55 6.45 -8.95 -5.26
C GLN A 55 6.04 -7.93 -6.32
N ILE A 56 4.75 -7.57 -6.38
CA ILE A 56 4.29 -6.51 -7.28
C ILE A 56 5.02 -5.21 -6.97
N ILE A 57 5.07 -4.80 -5.71
CA ILE A 57 5.74 -3.56 -5.31
C ILE A 57 7.23 -3.59 -5.71
N GLU A 58 7.96 -4.62 -5.25
CA GLU A 58 9.41 -4.69 -5.41
C GLU A 58 9.86 -4.92 -6.87
N ASN A 59 9.01 -5.52 -7.73
CA ASN A 59 9.34 -5.79 -9.13
C ASN A 59 8.86 -4.68 -10.09
N THR A 60 7.85 -3.90 -9.72
CA THR A 60 7.25 -2.92 -10.65
C THR A 60 7.56 -1.48 -10.26
N LEU A 61 7.74 -1.19 -8.97
CA LEU A 61 7.96 0.18 -8.52
C LEU A 61 9.43 0.51 -8.30
N CYS A 62 9.79 1.74 -8.62
CA CYS A 62 11.11 2.32 -8.39
C CYS A 62 10.96 3.69 -7.73
N HIS A 63 12.01 4.12 -7.05
CA HIS A 63 12.06 5.45 -6.47
C HIS A 63 12.01 6.52 -7.58
N GLN A 64 11.09 7.47 -7.47
CA GLN A 64 10.98 8.61 -8.37
C GLN A 64 12.04 9.66 -8.06
N GLN A 65 12.39 9.82 -6.80
CA GLN A 65 13.32 10.82 -6.28
C GLN A 65 13.93 10.36 -4.95
N GLY A 66 14.89 11.11 -4.45
CA GLY A 66 15.57 10.87 -3.19
C GLY A 66 17.04 10.54 -3.38
N GLU A 67 17.75 10.54 -2.27
CA GLU A 67 19.17 10.24 -2.19
C GLU A 67 19.44 9.32 -1.00
N LYS A 68 20.45 8.47 -1.14
CA LYS A 68 20.99 7.70 -0.02
C LYS A 68 21.82 8.62 0.90
N MET A 69 22.18 8.11 2.07
CA MET A 69 23.01 8.86 3.03
C MET A 69 24.39 9.22 2.49
N ASP A 70 24.89 8.50 1.49
CA ASP A 70 26.15 8.77 0.79
C ASP A 70 26.00 9.75 -0.39
N GLY A 71 24.81 10.34 -0.61
CA GLY A 71 24.50 11.25 -1.70
C GLY A 71 24.18 10.55 -3.03
N THR A 72 24.19 9.22 -3.09
CA THR A 72 23.84 8.49 -4.31
C THR A 72 22.35 8.65 -4.63
N PRO A 73 21.97 9.09 -5.87
CA PRO A 73 20.56 9.22 -6.24
C PRO A 73 19.80 7.88 -6.15
N LEU A 74 18.61 7.92 -5.56
CA LEU A 74 17.71 6.76 -5.51
C LEU A 74 16.83 6.62 -6.77
N ARG A 75 16.68 7.69 -7.56
CA ARG A 75 15.81 7.70 -8.74
C ARG A 75 16.08 6.51 -9.66
N GLY A 76 15.04 5.74 -9.98
CA GLY A 76 15.12 4.55 -10.83
C GLY A 76 15.60 3.29 -10.13
N SER A 77 16.07 3.35 -8.88
CA SER A 77 16.39 2.16 -8.11
C SER A 77 15.11 1.46 -7.64
N PRO A 78 15.08 0.12 -7.51
CA PRO A 78 13.92 -0.64 -7.06
C PRO A 78 13.39 -0.14 -5.71
N PHE A 79 12.06 -0.06 -5.58
CA PHE A 79 11.38 0.29 -4.34
C PHE A 79 11.26 -0.95 -3.47
N LEU A 80 12.33 -1.25 -2.73
CA LEU A 80 12.36 -2.41 -1.82
C LEU A 80 11.69 -2.07 -0.50
N LEU A 81 10.85 -2.98 -0.02
CA LEU A 81 10.12 -2.79 1.22
C LEU A 81 10.97 -3.14 2.45
N GLU A 82 10.96 -2.24 3.42
CA GLU A 82 11.56 -2.45 4.73
C GLU A 82 10.79 -3.53 5.53
N PRO A 83 11.43 -4.21 6.49
CA PRO A 83 10.79 -5.27 7.27
C PRO A 83 9.47 -4.84 7.93
N TYR A 84 9.36 -3.60 8.42
CA TYR A 84 8.13 -3.08 9.02
C TYR A 84 7.00 -2.91 7.99
N GLN A 85 7.33 -2.54 6.75
CA GLN A 85 6.36 -2.41 5.65
C GLN A 85 5.84 -3.79 5.23
N LYS A 86 6.72 -4.79 5.19
CA LYS A 86 6.32 -6.19 4.95
C LYS A 86 5.42 -6.71 6.07
N PHE A 87 5.75 -6.40 7.33
CA PHE A 87 4.89 -6.72 8.48
C PHE A 87 3.49 -6.10 8.35
N ILE A 88 3.39 -4.83 7.92
CA ILE A 88 2.10 -4.18 7.65
C ILE A 88 1.31 -4.94 6.58
N LEU A 89 1.93 -5.27 5.44
CA LEU A 89 1.26 -6.00 4.35
C LEU A 89 0.76 -7.39 4.80
N TYR A 90 1.55 -8.14 5.56
CA TYR A 90 1.12 -9.44 6.07
C TYR A 90 -0.09 -9.33 7.01
N ASN A 91 -0.14 -8.27 7.83
CA ASN A 91 -1.32 -8.02 8.66
C ASN A 91 -2.54 -7.61 7.83
N LEU A 92 -2.38 -6.68 6.87
CA LEU A 92 -3.50 -6.11 6.12
C LEU A 92 -4.15 -7.09 5.14
N VAL A 93 -3.35 -7.88 4.43
CA VAL A 93 -3.88 -8.73 3.34
C VAL A 93 -3.69 -10.22 3.59
N GLY A 94 -2.74 -10.58 4.46
CA GLY A 94 -2.44 -11.97 4.76
C GLY A 94 -3.32 -12.55 5.84
N LEU A 95 -3.67 -11.79 6.87
CA LEU A 95 -4.47 -12.30 7.98
C LEU A 95 -5.96 -12.28 7.64
N LYS A 96 -6.57 -13.48 7.58
CA LYS A 96 -7.96 -13.68 7.16
C LYS A 96 -8.78 -14.45 8.18
N LEU A 97 -10.10 -14.25 8.15
CA LEU A 97 -11.07 -15.05 8.91
C LEU A 97 -11.16 -16.46 8.30
N ALA A 98 -11.15 -17.48 9.14
CA ALA A 98 -11.12 -18.88 8.70
C ALA A 98 -12.42 -19.33 8.01
N ASP A 99 -13.55 -18.76 8.40
CA ASP A 99 -14.88 -19.10 7.90
C ASP A 99 -15.24 -18.44 6.57
N THR A 100 -14.78 -17.18 6.35
CA THR A 100 -15.21 -16.34 5.21
C THR A 100 -14.11 -16.01 4.22
N ASN A 101 -12.84 -16.25 4.56
CA ASN A 101 -11.66 -15.78 3.81
C ASN A 101 -11.57 -14.25 3.62
N ILE A 102 -12.36 -13.49 4.38
CA ILE A 102 -12.30 -12.03 4.38
C ILE A 102 -11.07 -11.59 5.21
N VAL A 103 -10.43 -10.51 4.81
CA VAL A 103 -9.34 -9.92 5.59
C VAL A 103 -9.82 -9.54 6.99
N LYS A 104 -9.01 -9.79 8.00
CA LYS A 104 -9.35 -9.47 9.39
C LYS A 104 -9.49 -7.97 9.63
N TYR A 105 -8.59 -7.18 9.03
CA TYR A 105 -8.54 -5.74 9.26
C TYR A 105 -9.13 -4.99 8.07
N HIS A 106 -10.24 -4.30 8.29
CA HIS A 106 -10.87 -3.41 7.31
C HIS A 106 -10.34 -1.98 7.38
N GLU A 107 -9.74 -1.62 8.51
CA GLU A 107 -9.14 -0.31 8.74
C GLU A 107 -7.75 -0.46 9.36
N ALA A 108 -6.83 0.41 8.98
CA ALA A 108 -5.48 0.46 9.54
C ALA A 108 -4.97 1.89 9.66
N LEU A 109 -4.46 2.24 10.83
CA LEU A 109 -3.74 3.47 11.07
C LEU A 109 -2.24 3.19 11.02
N ILE A 110 -1.55 3.78 10.02
CA ILE A 110 -0.09 3.66 9.87
C ILE A 110 0.53 4.99 10.29
N PHE A 111 1.02 5.05 11.51
CA PHE A 111 1.63 6.24 12.07
C PHE A 111 3.15 6.09 12.14
N VAL A 112 3.86 6.78 11.26
CA VAL A 112 5.33 6.79 11.19
C VAL A 112 5.84 8.23 11.07
N PRO A 113 7.06 8.54 11.57
CA PRO A 113 7.62 9.88 11.51
C PRO A 113 7.73 10.43 10.10
N ARG A 114 7.93 11.75 9.99
CA ARG A 114 8.22 12.39 8.69
C ARG A 114 9.49 11.81 8.07
N LYS A 115 9.56 11.80 6.74
CA LYS A 115 10.69 11.29 5.92
C LYS A 115 10.93 9.77 6.01
N ASN A 116 9.95 9.00 6.53
CA ASN A 116 10.00 7.53 6.54
C ASN A 116 9.17 6.89 5.41
N GLY A 117 9.11 7.51 4.24
CA GLY A 117 8.55 6.90 3.04
C GLY A 117 7.02 6.68 3.04
N LYS A 118 6.24 7.43 3.86
CA LYS A 118 4.76 7.28 3.94
C LYS A 118 4.08 7.38 2.59
N THR A 119 4.39 8.43 1.83
CA THR A 119 3.77 8.69 0.52
C THR A 119 4.09 7.57 -0.48
N GLY A 120 5.35 7.10 -0.50
CA GLY A 120 5.75 5.95 -1.31
C GLY A 120 5.04 4.66 -0.89
N LEU A 121 4.89 4.43 0.42
CA LEU A 121 4.13 3.28 0.93
C LEU A 121 2.65 3.38 0.58
N ALA A 122 2.02 4.56 0.71
CA ALA A 122 0.63 4.79 0.33
C ALA A 122 0.39 4.47 -1.15
N ALA A 123 1.26 4.97 -2.03
CA ALA A 123 1.21 4.68 -3.46
C ALA A 123 1.44 3.18 -3.74
N ALA A 124 2.40 2.55 -3.08
CA ALA A 124 2.68 1.12 -3.22
C ALA A 124 1.49 0.25 -2.77
N LEU A 125 0.83 0.63 -1.67
CA LEU A 125 -0.41 -0.03 -1.22
C LEU A 125 -1.54 0.17 -2.24
N ALA A 126 -1.76 1.40 -2.74
CA ALA A 126 -2.76 1.65 -3.77
C ALA A 126 -2.56 0.76 -5.00
N TRP A 127 -1.33 0.68 -5.48
CA TRP A 127 -0.96 -0.13 -6.64
C TRP A 127 -1.17 -1.63 -6.40
N SER A 128 -0.55 -2.17 -5.37
CA SER A 128 -0.56 -3.62 -5.11
C SER A 128 -1.94 -4.15 -4.70
N LEU A 129 -2.71 -3.41 -3.89
CA LEU A 129 -4.06 -3.80 -3.51
C LEU A 129 -5.03 -3.71 -4.69
N SER A 130 -4.91 -2.68 -5.53
CA SER A 130 -5.73 -2.57 -6.75
C SER A 130 -5.51 -3.77 -7.67
N LEU A 131 -4.27 -4.22 -7.85
CA LEU A 131 -3.95 -5.40 -8.62
C LEU A 131 -4.37 -6.70 -7.92
N LEU A 132 -4.30 -6.79 -6.60
CA LEU A 132 -4.75 -7.96 -5.83
C LEU A 132 -6.25 -8.18 -6.01
N TYR A 133 -7.04 -7.11 -5.92
CA TYR A 133 -8.51 -7.18 -5.97
C TYR A 133 -9.11 -6.94 -7.36
N ARG A 134 -8.30 -6.85 -8.42
CA ARG A 134 -8.75 -6.52 -9.79
C ARG A 134 -9.86 -7.43 -10.32
N LYS A 135 -9.89 -8.71 -9.94
CA LYS A 135 -10.92 -9.67 -10.37
C LYS A 135 -12.34 -9.27 -9.96
N SER A 136 -12.47 -8.53 -8.88
CA SER A 136 -13.75 -8.01 -8.40
C SER A 136 -14.03 -6.59 -8.89
N GLY A 137 -13.19 -6.03 -9.76
CA GLY A 137 -13.31 -4.64 -10.22
C GLY A 137 -12.87 -3.66 -9.14
N SER A 138 -11.56 -3.58 -8.85
CA SER A 138 -11.02 -2.75 -7.78
C SER A 138 -11.13 -1.26 -8.06
N LYS A 139 -11.62 -0.49 -7.07
CA LYS A 139 -11.62 0.98 -7.07
C LYS A 139 -10.87 1.48 -5.84
N CYS A 140 -9.75 2.16 -6.07
CA CYS A 140 -8.90 2.73 -5.04
C CYS A 140 -8.92 4.26 -5.10
N TYR A 141 -9.16 4.89 -3.96
CA TYR A 141 -9.08 6.33 -3.84
C TYR A 141 -7.96 6.73 -2.88
N ILE A 142 -7.11 7.66 -3.33
CA ILE A 142 -6.07 8.25 -2.50
C ILE A 142 -6.53 9.67 -2.18
N ALA A 143 -6.90 9.92 -0.93
CA ALA A 143 -7.44 11.19 -0.47
C ALA A 143 -6.50 11.88 0.52
N SER A 144 -6.44 13.20 0.46
CA SER A 144 -5.71 14.04 1.41
C SER A 144 -6.47 15.35 1.62
N ALA A 145 -6.20 16.06 2.72
CA ALA A 145 -6.83 17.34 3.01
C ALA A 145 -6.68 18.35 1.86
N ALA A 146 -5.55 18.33 1.14
CA ALA A 146 -5.33 19.12 -0.06
C ALA A 146 -4.98 18.19 -1.23
N LEU A 147 -5.54 18.47 -2.42
CA LEU A 147 -5.27 17.68 -3.63
C LEU A 147 -3.76 17.53 -3.93
N MET A 148 -2.98 18.56 -3.73
CA MET A 148 -1.53 18.53 -3.94
C MET A 148 -0.82 17.41 -3.15
N GLN A 149 -1.36 17.02 -2.00
CA GLN A 149 -0.78 15.95 -1.19
C GLN A 149 -1.11 14.56 -1.75
N SER A 150 -2.35 14.34 -2.19
CA SER A 150 -2.73 13.07 -2.85
C SER A 150 -2.06 12.91 -4.21
N LEU A 151 -1.75 14.03 -4.89
CA LEU A 151 -0.99 14.03 -6.14
C LEU A 151 0.45 13.56 -5.98
N GLU A 152 1.08 13.70 -4.80
CA GLU A 152 2.42 13.13 -4.57
C GLU A 152 2.42 11.62 -4.80
N SER A 153 1.43 10.91 -4.24
CA SER A 153 1.27 9.45 -4.43
C SER A 153 0.87 9.10 -5.87
N PHE A 154 -0.02 9.88 -6.49
CA PHE A 154 -0.43 9.69 -7.86
C PHE A 154 0.76 9.87 -8.83
N ASN A 155 1.55 10.94 -8.68
CA ASN A 155 2.73 11.21 -9.50
C ASN A 155 3.79 10.12 -9.37
N PHE A 156 3.97 9.56 -8.18
CA PHE A 156 4.84 8.40 -7.98
C PHE A 156 4.37 7.20 -8.82
N LEU A 157 3.07 6.90 -8.84
CA LEU A 157 2.53 5.82 -9.67
C LEU A 157 2.63 6.14 -11.16
N ASN A 158 2.27 7.36 -11.57
CA ASN A 158 2.37 7.79 -12.97
C ASN A 158 3.81 7.68 -13.49
N TYR A 159 4.80 8.11 -12.71
CA TYR A 159 6.21 7.92 -13.03
C TYR A 159 6.53 6.43 -13.29
N ASN A 160 6.05 5.53 -12.43
CA ASN A 160 6.34 4.11 -12.57
C ASN A 160 5.60 3.46 -13.74
N VAL A 161 4.35 3.82 -14.01
CA VAL A 161 3.58 3.35 -15.17
C VAL A 161 4.30 3.75 -16.47
N ASN A 162 4.75 5.01 -16.59
CA ASN A 162 5.50 5.46 -17.75
C ASN A 162 6.87 4.74 -17.87
N ARG A 163 7.56 4.53 -16.75
CA ARG A 163 8.86 3.84 -16.75
C ARG A 163 8.76 2.37 -17.18
N MET A 164 7.67 1.71 -16.84
CA MET A 164 7.40 0.33 -17.27
C MET A 164 6.96 0.22 -18.73
N GLY A 165 6.64 1.33 -19.41
CA GLY A 165 6.03 1.33 -20.73
C GLY A 165 4.57 0.90 -20.73
N GLU A 166 3.92 0.95 -19.57
CA GLU A 166 2.53 0.49 -19.40
C GLU A 166 1.49 1.58 -19.66
N ASN A 167 1.91 2.82 -19.98
CA ASN A 167 0.98 3.87 -20.34
C ASN A 167 0.30 3.57 -21.68
N ALA A 168 -1.03 3.64 -21.73
CA ALA A 168 -1.81 3.37 -22.94
C ALA A 168 -1.45 4.33 -24.11
N LYS A 169 -0.93 5.53 -23.83
CA LYS A 169 -0.42 6.46 -24.84
C LYS A 169 0.80 5.88 -25.60
N ASP A 170 1.55 5.00 -24.95
CA ASP A 170 2.74 4.36 -25.47
C ASP A 170 2.48 2.88 -25.85
N GLY A 171 1.20 2.47 -25.88
CA GLY A 171 0.78 1.11 -26.23
C GLY A 171 0.69 0.14 -25.05
N GLY A 172 0.81 0.63 -23.82
CA GLY A 172 0.65 -0.17 -22.59
C GLY A 172 -0.81 -0.36 -22.20
N ALA A 173 -1.04 -1.06 -21.11
CA ALA A 173 -2.36 -1.47 -20.64
C ALA A 173 -3.04 -0.47 -19.67
N VAL A 174 -2.33 0.55 -19.19
CA VAL A 174 -2.82 1.50 -18.17
C VAL A 174 -3.16 2.83 -18.82
N LYS A 175 -4.45 3.18 -18.83
CA LYS A 175 -4.91 4.51 -19.24
C LYS A 175 -4.72 5.49 -18.08
N VAL A 176 -3.91 6.52 -18.28
CA VAL A 176 -3.65 7.58 -17.32
C VAL A 176 -4.36 8.85 -17.77
N ILE A 177 -5.18 9.42 -16.90
CA ILE A 177 -5.79 10.75 -17.03
C ILE A 177 -5.11 11.65 -16.01
N ASP A 178 -4.48 12.70 -16.48
CA ASP A 178 -3.77 13.66 -15.64
C ASP A 178 -4.01 15.07 -16.20
N ASN A 179 -5.04 15.73 -15.68
CA ASN A 179 -5.46 17.07 -16.09
C ASN A 179 -6.07 17.84 -14.90
N ASN A 180 -6.49 19.07 -15.12
CA ASN A 180 -7.02 19.95 -14.05
C ASN A 180 -8.28 19.40 -13.34
N ASN A 181 -9.00 18.48 -13.96
CA ASN A 181 -10.29 17.97 -13.45
C ASN A 181 -10.16 16.55 -12.86
N GLU A 182 -9.19 15.77 -13.34
CA GLU A 182 -9.06 14.36 -12.98
C GLU A 182 -7.61 13.88 -12.98
N HIS A 183 -7.24 13.18 -11.92
CA HIS A 183 -5.97 12.50 -11.76
C HIS A 183 -6.26 11.04 -11.45
N SER A 184 -6.33 10.21 -12.49
CA SER A 184 -6.70 8.81 -12.36
C SER A 184 -5.87 7.90 -13.27
N MET A 185 -5.86 6.63 -12.95
CA MET A 185 -5.35 5.57 -13.80
C MET A 185 -6.26 4.37 -13.74
N GLU A 186 -6.49 3.75 -14.88
CA GLU A 186 -7.35 2.58 -15.01
C GLU A 186 -6.75 1.57 -15.99
N SER A 187 -7.04 0.31 -15.76
CA SER A 187 -6.70 -0.76 -16.70
C SER A 187 -7.79 -1.81 -16.70
N THR A 188 -8.10 -2.30 -17.89
CA THR A 188 -8.93 -3.49 -18.09
C THR A 188 -8.00 -4.61 -18.54
N LEU A 189 -7.81 -5.60 -17.67
CA LEU A 189 -7.02 -6.79 -17.90
C LEU A 189 -7.93 -7.96 -18.27
N GLU A 190 -7.38 -9.04 -18.84
CA GLU A 190 -8.17 -10.24 -19.19
C GLU A 190 -8.92 -10.83 -17.97
N ASP A 191 -8.33 -10.74 -16.78
CA ASP A 191 -8.84 -11.33 -15.55
C ASP A 191 -9.45 -10.29 -14.57
N GLY A 192 -9.70 -9.06 -15.03
CA GLY A 192 -10.31 -8.03 -14.18
C GLY A 192 -9.93 -6.59 -14.53
N MET A 193 -10.31 -5.66 -13.69
CA MET A 193 -10.05 -4.24 -13.87
C MET A 193 -9.67 -3.55 -12.57
N PHE A 194 -8.92 -2.48 -12.67
CA PHE A 194 -8.68 -1.57 -11.55
C PHE A 194 -8.84 -0.10 -11.95
N TYR A 195 -9.16 0.71 -10.96
CA TYR A 195 -9.24 2.15 -11.07
C TYR A 195 -8.60 2.77 -9.82
N ILE A 196 -7.65 3.69 -10.01
CA ILE A 196 -7.01 4.44 -8.93
C ILE A 196 -7.19 5.93 -9.21
N ARG A 197 -7.65 6.71 -8.23
CA ARG A 197 -7.86 8.15 -8.38
C ARG A 197 -7.36 8.91 -7.16
N ALA A 198 -6.67 10.03 -7.41
CA ALA A 198 -6.31 11.01 -6.38
C ALA A 198 -7.43 12.03 -6.19
N LEU A 199 -7.75 12.33 -4.93
CA LEU A 199 -8.83 13.24 -4.55
C LEU A 199 -8.38 14.23 -3.48
N ALA A 200 -8.99 15.43 -3.46
CA ALA A 200 -9.06 16.22 -2.25
C ALA A 200 -10.16 15.67 -1.35
N ALA A 201 -9.95 15.63 -0.04
CA ALA A 201 -10.99 15.26 0.91
C ALA A 201 -12.04 16.39 0.97
N ASN A 202 -13.07 16.27 0.15
CA ASN A 202 -14.26 17.13 0.17
C ASN A 202 -15.48 16.25 0.45
N PRO A 203 -16.05 16.28 1.66
CA PRO A 203 -17.17 15.42 2.04
C PRO A 203 -18.37 15.55 1.09
N ASP A 204 -18.72 16.76 0.70
CA ASP A 204 -19.91 17.04 -0.11
C ASP A 204 -19.84 16.47 -1.55
N ALA A 205 -18.64 16.19 -2.04
CA ALA A 205 -18.41 15.68 -3.39
C ALA A 205 -18.18 14.15 -3.44
N GLN A 206 -18.13 13.47 -2.31
CA GLN A 206 -17.65 12.08 -2.21
C GLN A 206 -18.70 11.07 -1.73
N ASP A 207 -19.90 11.50 -1.36
CA ASP A 207 -20.98 10.64 -0.83
C ASP A 207 -21.41 9.50 -1.79
N SER A 208 -21.09 9.60 -3.08
CA SER A 208 -21.49 8.62 -4.10
C SER A 208 -20.37 7.68 -4.55
N LEU A 209 -19.17 7.74 -3.95
CA LEU A 209 -18.03 6.94 -4.40
C LEU A 209 -18.15 5.50 -3.91
N ASN A 210 -18.31 4.56 -4.84
CA ASN A 210 -18.17 3.13 -4.53
C ASN A 210 -16.69 2.79 -4.41
N CYS A 211 -16.21 2.57 -3.19
CA CYS A 211 -14.81 2.41 -2.83
C CYS A 211 -14.54 1.01 -2.27
N ASN A 212 -13.56 0.30 -2.85
CA ASN A 212 -13.04 -0.94 -2.27
C ASN A 212 -11.80 -0.66 -1.40
N ILE A 213 -10.99 0.35 -1.77
CA ILE A 213 -9.74 0.70 -1.10
C ILE A 213 -9.70 2.22 -0.95
N ALA A 214 -9.66 2.70 0.30
CA ALA A 214 -9.45 4.11 0.62
C ALA A 214 -8.11 4.27 1.32
N ILE A 215 -7.24 5.14 0.80
CA ILE A 215 -5.97 5.50 1.41
C ILE A 215 -6.00 6.99 1.70
N THR A 216 -5.95 7.35 2.98
CA THR A 216 -5.89 8.74 3.40
C THR A 216 -4.47 9.08 3.87
N ASP A 217 -3.79 9.97 3.14
CA ASP A 217 -2.47 10.46 3.51
C ASP A 217 -2.60 11.79 4.25
N ARG A 218 -1.94 11.90 5.39
CA ARG A 218 -1.93 13.11 6.24
C ARG A 218 -3.32 13.53 6.75
N PHE A 219 -3.91 12.69 7.55
CA PHE A 219 -5.04 13.13 8.39
C PHE A 219 -4.52 14.23 9.33
N CYS A 220 -4.94 15.46 9.09
CA CYS A 220 -4.84 16.50 10.12
C CYS A 220 -6.07 16.28 11.01
N PRO A 221 -5.92 15.84 12.28
CA PRO A 221 -7.06 15.81 13.18
C PRO A 221 -7.52 17.26 13.32
N VAL A 222 -8.72 17.55 12.81
CA VAL A 222 -9.41 18.79 13.16
C VAL A 222 -9.78 18.58 14.63
N TYR A 223 -9.08 19.25 15.53
CA TYR A 223 -9.49 19.31 16.92
C TYR A 223 -10.85 20.05 16.94
N TRP A 224 -11.86 19.31 17.35
CA TRP A 224 -13.15 19.87 17.75
C TRP A 224 -13.03 20.49 19.13
#